data_c082fdef6be1be6006f0e02d3afb5158
#
_entry.id   c082fdef6be1be6006f0e02d3afb5158
#
_cell.length_a   1.000
_cell.length_b   1.000
_cell.length_c   1.000
_cell.angle_alpha   90.00
_cell.angle_beta   90.00
_cell.angle_gamma   90.00
#
_symmetry.space_group_name_H-M   'P 1'
#
loop_
_entity.id
_entity.type
_entity.pdbx_description
1 polymer ?
#
loop_
_entity_poly.entity_id
_entity_poly.type
_entity_poly.pdbx_seq_one_letter_code
_entity_poly.pdbx_strand_id
1 'polypeptide(L)'
;MKYPYKKLVLPKALAKVENGKLDVKTLVKVKCGGVMYVDAANKFNEMYDAAAKEGIKFKNVGDYRSAEAQLKLFKERYRLAEDRVWANKKKGILVDTDRVKRVYNGETWLLRNGFAPCSTPQKSNHGYGLAIDLDVTNKKTLEWLCANAPDFGFYLQSDDPSSREFEAWHWQYCHGA
;
A
#
# COMPACT_ATOMS: atom_id res chain seq x y z
N MET A 1 -11.53 -19.00 2.03
CA MET A 1 -10.32 -18.64 1.23
C MET A 1 -9.18 -18.49 2.22
N LYS A 2 -7.99 -19.03 1.93
CA LYS A 2 -6.79 -18.80 2.73
C LYS A 2 -6.03 -17.62 2.12
N TYR A 3 -5.74 -16.63 2.94
CA TYR A 3 -5.01 -15.43 2.53
C TYR A 3 -3.51 -15.62 2.76
N PRO A 4 -2.66 -15.60 1.72
CA PRO A 4 -1.23 -15.80 1.87
C PRO A 4 -0.60 -14.55 2.51
N TYR A 5 -0.03 -14.72 3.68
CA TYR A 5 0.63 -13.67 4.45
C TYR A 5 2.12 -13.92 4.57
N LYS A 6 2.90 -12.84 4.43
CA LYS A 6 4.31 -12.84 4.80
C LYS A 6 4.73 -11.42 5.19
N LYS A 7 5.46 -11.30 6.30
CA LYS A 7 6.00 -10.01 6.71
C LYS A 7 7.07 -9.55 5.73
N LEU A 8 6.94 -8.31 5.24
CA LEU A 8 7.95 -7.71 4.37
C LEU A 8 9.27 -7.52 5.12
N VAL A 9 10.34 -8.02 4.54
CA VAL A 9 11.71 -7.75 4.94
C VAL A 9 12.40 -7.02 3.79
N LEU A 10 13.00 -5.87 4.07
CA LEU A 10 13.67 -5.08 3.03
C LEU A 10 14.88 -5.83 2.48
N PRO A 11 15.02 -5.93 1.14
CA PRO A 11 16.25 -6.39 0.52
C PRO A 11 17.45 -5.55 0.97
N LYS A 12 18.64 -6.17 1.06
CA LYS A 12 19.88 -5.47 1.45
C LYS A 12 20.15 -4.23 0.60
N ALA A 13 19.82 -4.29 -0.69
CA ALA A 13 19.96 -3.17 -1.62
C ALA A 13 19.10 -1.94 -1.23
N LEU A 14 17.99 -2.14 -0.54
CA LEU A 14 17.09 -1.07 -0.11
C LEU A 14 17.26 -0.68 1.35
N ALA A 15 18.08 -1.38 2.14
CA ALA A 15 18.23 -1.17 3.58
C ALA A 15 18.71 0.25 3.96
N LYS A 16 19.42 0.92 3.06
CA LYS A 16 19.93 2.30 3.25
C LYS A 16 19.17 3.34 2.41
N VAL A 17 18.18 2.92 1.66
CA VAL A 17 17.39 3.82 0.81
C VAL A 17 16.27 4.43 1.64
N GLU A 18 16.15 5.75 1.58
CA GLU A 18 15.03 6.44 2.23
C GLU A 18 13.73 6.10 1.52
N ASN A 19 12.69 5.75 2.29
CA ASN A 19 11.39 5.37 1.75
C ASN A 19 10.78 6.51 0.91
N GLY A 20 10.40 6.18 -0.32
CA GLY A 20 9.86 7.13 -1.28
C GLY A 20 10.91 7.95 -2.05
N LYS A 21 12.21 7.62 -1.91
CA LYS A 21 13.32 8.28 -2.62
C LYS A 21 14.17 7.26 -3.41
N LEU A 22 13.50 6.32 -4.08
CA LEU A 22 14.19 5.42 -5.00
C LEU A 22 14.77 6.18 -6.19
N ASP A 23 15.97 5.76 -6.64
CA ASP A 23 16.48 6.19 -7.94
C ASP A 23 15.53 5.68 -9.03
N VAL A 24 15.08 6.59 -9.90
CA VAL A 24 14.18 6.28 -11.02
C VAL A 24 14.72 5.18 -11.94
N LYS A 25 16.05 5.02 -12.01
CA LYS A 25 16.70 3.95 -12.78
C LYS A 25 16.45 2.56 -12.23
N THR A 26 16.05 2.46 -10.94
CA THR A 26 15.70 1.19 -10.29
C THR A 26 14.22 0.86 -10.41
N LEU A 27 13.43 1.75 -11.01
CA LEU A 27 12.00 1.56 -11.22
C LEU A 27 11.73 1.03 -12.62
N VAL A 28 11.00 -0.08 -12.71
CA VAL A 28 10.65 -0.76 -13.95
C VAL A 28 9.13 -0.77 -14.13
N LYS A 29 8.68 -0.53 -15.35
CA LYS A 29 7.25 -0.59 -15.71
C LYS A 29 6.69 -2.00 -15.52
N VAL A 30 5.48 -2.07 -14.95
CA VAL A 30 4.71 -3.31 -14.86
C VAL A 30 3.62 -3.35 -15.92
N LYS A 31 3.27 -4.56 -16.37
CA LYS A 31 2.38 -4.78 -17.53
C LYS A 31 0.96 -4.26 -17.35
N CYS A 32 0.46 -4.15 -16.12
CA CYS A 32 -0.84 -3.53 -15.83
C CYS A 32 -0.78 -2.02 -15.64
N GLY A 33 0.35 -1.38 -15.95
CA GLY A 33 0.59 0.06 -15.75
C GLY A 33 1.23 0.38 -14.40
N GLY A 34 1.97 1.48 -14.33
CA GLY A 34 2.74 1.89 -13.16
C GLY A 34 4.15 1.34 -13.13
N VAL A 35 4.84 1.52 -12.00
CA VAL A 35 6.25 1.13 -11.82
C VAL A 35 6.48 0.48 -10.45
N MET A 36 7.42 -0.46 -10.39
CA MET A 36 7.89 -1.09 -9.16
C MET A 36 9.42 -1.15 -9.15
N TYR A 37 10.00 -1.44 -7.99
CA TYR A 37 11.43 -1.77 -7.88
C TYR A 37 11.77 -2.96 -8.78
N VAL A 38 12.92 -2.94 -9.43
CA VAL A 38 13.30 -3.85 -10.53
C VAL A 38 13.00 -5.33 -10.25
N ASP A 39 13.42 -5.85 -9.08
CA ASP A 39 13.18 -7.27 -8.74
C ASP A 39 11.69 -7.59 -8.59
N ALA A 40 10.95 -6.71 -7.90
CA ALA A 40 9.51 -6.83 -7.73
C ALA A 40 8.78 -6.72 -9.07
N ALA A 41 9.18 -5.77 -9.93
CA ALA A 41 8.58 -5.57 -11.25
C ALA A 41 8.76 -6.80 -12.16
N ASN A 42 9.96 -7.40 -12.16
CA ASN A 42 10.24 -8.59 -12.96
C ASN A 42 9.34 -9.75 -12.52
N LYS A 43 9.27 -10.02 -11.22
CA LYS A 43 8.40 -11.08 -10.67
C LYS A 43 6.92 -10.79 -10.86
N PHE A 44 6.52 -9.53 -10.75
CA PHE A 44 5.15 -9.14 -11.05
C PHE A 44 4.79 -9.37 -12.52
N ASN A 45 5.69 -9.07 -13.44
CA ASN A 45 5.45 -9.27 -14.86
C ASN A 45 5.35 -10.77 -15.22
N GLU A 46 6.14 -11.66 -14.56
CA GLU A 46 5.99 -13.10 -14.65
C GLU A 46 4.60 -13.55 -14.16
N MET A 47 4.17 -13.04 -13.00
CA MET A 47 2.86 -13.29 -12.41
C MET A 47 1.71 -12.82 -13.33
N TYR A 48 1.85 -11.61 -13.90
CA TYR A 48 0.88 -11.07 -14.86
C TYR A 48 0.69 -11.99 -16.08
N ASP A 49 1.80 -12.49 -16.65
CA ASP A 49 1.75 -13.41 -17.80
C ASP A 49 1.10 -14.74 -17.45
N ALA A 50 1.36 -15.26 -16.24
CA ALA A 50 0.72 -16.49 -15.77
C ALA A 50 -0.79 -16.31 -15.61
N ALA A 51 -1.22 -15.22 -14.96
CA ALA A 51 -2.62 -14.88 -14.80
C ALA A 51 -3.35 -14.69 -16.14
N ALA A 52 -2.69 -14.03 -17.10
CA ALA A 52 -3.25 -13.77 -18.43
C ALA A 52 -3.52 -15.07 -19.21
N LYS A 53 -2.71 -16.12 -19.05
CA LYS A 53 -2.93 -17.44 -19.65
C LYS A 53 -4.22 -18.10 -19.15
N GLU A 54 -4.65 -17.76 -17.93
CA GLU A 54 -5.89 -18.23 -17.32
C GLU A 54 -7.07 -17.24 -17.49
N GLY A 55 -6.89 -16.22 -18.35
CA GLY A 55 -7.91 -15.22 -18.64
C GLY A 55 -8.10 -14.19 -17.52
N ILE A 56 -7.23 -14.14 -16.53
CA ILE A 56 -7.25 -13.13 -15.45
C ILE A 56 -6.46 -11.90 -15.88
N LYS A 57 -7.09 -10.74 -15.75
CA LYS A 57 -6.47 -9.44 -16.07
C LYS A 57 -6.34 -8.61 -14.80
N PHE A 58 -5.10 -8.24 -14.46
CA PHE A 58 -4.86 -7.32 -13.35
C PHE A 58 -5.08 -5.87 -13.80
N LYS A 59 -5.64 -5.09 -12.90
CA LYS A 59 -5.75 -3.63 -13.01
C LYS A 59 -5.04 -3.02 -11.82
N ASN A 60 -4.01 -2.22 -12.09
CA ASN A 60 -3.29 -1.48 -11.08
C ASN A 60 -4.14 -0.30 -10.56
N VAL A 61 -4.22 -0.15 -9.24
CA VAL A 61 -4.86 0.98 -8.56
C VAL A 61 -3.91 1.70 -7.59
N GLY A 62 -2.67 1.23 -7.45
CA GLY A 62 -1.61 1.85 -6.68
C GLY A 62 -0.28 1.11 -6.80
N ASP A 63 0.79 1.82 -7.12
CA ASP A 63 2.14 1.28 -7.30
C ASP A 63 3.19 2.08 -6.53
N TYR A 64 4.45 2.20 -7.01
CA TYR A 64 5.46 3.02 -6.35
C TYR A 64 4.94 4.42 -6.06
N ARG A 65 5.21 4.89 -4.85
CA ARG A 65 4.82 6.23 -4.42
C ARG A 65 5.99 6.98 -3.83
N SER A 66 6.35 8.12 -4.45
CA SER A 66 7.41 8.96 -3.92
C SER A 66 7.05 9.54 -2.54
N ALA A 67 8.05 10.03 -1.82
CA ALA A 67 7.85 10.67 -0.51
C ALA A 67 6.91 11.88 -0.61
N GLU A 68 7.05 12.68 -1.67
CA GLU A 68 6.19 13.84 -1.94
C GLU A 68 4.75 13.42 -2.22
N ALA A 69 4.56 12.39 -3.05
CA ALA A 69 3.23 11.86 -3.37
C ALA A 69 2.55 11.27 -2.13
N GLN A 70 3.31 10.53 -1.28
CA GLN A 70 2.79 10.02 -0.02
C GLN A 70 2.42 11.15 0.95
N LEU A 71 3.23 12.20 1.05
CA LEU A 71 2.94 13.36 1.88
C LEU A 71 1.68 14.09 1.42
N LYS A 72 1.53 14.28 0.10
CA LYS A 72 0.33 14.88 -0.49
C LYS A 72 -0.92 14.06 -0.14
N LEU A 73 -0.89 12.74 -0.40
CA LEU A 73 -1.98 11.82 -0.07
C LEU A 73 -2.32 11.85 1.43
N PHE A 74 -1.29 11.86 2.28
CA PHE A 74 -1.48 11.93 3.73
C PHE A 74 -2.21 13.21 4.14
N LYS A 75 -1.78 14.39 3.66
CA LYS A 75 -2.41 15.69 3.95
C LYS A 75 -3.81 15.83 3.36
N GLU A 76 -4.12 15.16 2.27
CA GLU A 76 -5.49 15.08 1.74
C GLU A 76 -6.41 14.30 2.67
N ARG A 77 -5.93 13.19 3.22
CA ARG A 77 -6.73 12.26 4.04
C ARG A 77 -6.78 12.65 5.53
N TYR A 78 -5.76 13.30 6.03
CA TYR A 78 -5.62 13.68 7.43
C TYR A 78 -5.55 15.20 7.61
N ARG A 79 -5.85 15.66 8.81
CA ARG A 79 -5.65 17.04 9.25
C ARG A 79 -5.10 17.04 10.67
N LEU A 80 -4.45 18.13 11.07
CA LEU A 80 -3.96 18.32 12.43
C LEU A 80 -5.12 18.24 13.43
N ALA A 81 -4.86 17.56 14.55
CA ALA A 81 -5.86 17.43 15.62
C ALA A 81 -6.24 18.79 16.22
N GLU A 82 -5.26 19.67 16.34
CA GLU A 82 -5.47 21.04 16.87
C GLU A 82 -6.44 21.85 16.01
N ASP A 83 -6.29 21.81 14.70
CA ASP A 83 -7.20 22.50 13.77
C ASP A 83 -8.66 22.04 13.94
N ARG A 84 -8.85 20.75 14.18
CA ARG A 84 -10.19 20.19 14.39
C ARG A 84 -10.78 20.60 15.74
N VAL A 85 -10.00 20.54 16.81
CA VAL A 85 -10.43 20.96 18.16
C VAL A 85 -10.87 22.41 18.11
N TRP A 86 -10.07 23.28 17.49
CA TRP A 86 -10.40 24.69 17.35
C TRP A 86 -11.68 24.93 16.53
N ALA A 87 -11.80 24.28 15.36
CA ALA A 87 -12.97 24.43 14.50
C ALA A 87 -14.26 23.92 15.16
N ASN A 88 -14.18 22.81 15.90
CA ASN A 88 -15.32 22.25 16.60
C ASN A 88 -15.70 23.05 17.85
N LYS A 89 -14.71 23.55 18.59
CA LYS A 89 -14.92 24.44 19.74
C LYS A 89 -15.64 25.71 19.32
N LYS A 90 -15.26 26.33 18.19
CA LYS A 90 -15.90 27.50 17.63
C LYS A 90 -17.35 27.20 17.16
N LYS A 91 -17.65 25.98 16.75
CA LYS A 91 -19.00 25.56 16.30
C LYS A 91 -19.84 24.90 17.39
N GLY A 92 -19.32 24.74 18.62
CA GLY A 92 -20.03 24.02 19.71
C GLY A 92 -20.22 22.53 19.45
N ILE A 93 -19.47 21.92 18.53
CA ILE A 93 -19.61 20.51 18.15
C ILE A 93 -18.66 19.67 18.99
N LEU A 94 -19.15 18.60 19.62
CA LEU A 94 -18.31 17.60 20.30
C LEU A 94 -17.29 16.99 19.35
N VAL A 95 -16.04 16.89 19.79
CA VAL A 95 -14.95 16.29 19.01
C VAL A 95 -15.09 14.77 19.10
N ASP A 96 -15.35 14.12 17.96
CA ASP A 96 -15.27 12.67 17.86
C ASP A 96 -13.80 12.22 18.04
N THR A 97 -13.54 11.49 19.13
CA THR A 97 -12.19 11.07 19.54
C THR A 97 -11.80 9.70 18.96
N ASP A 98 -12.74 8.95 18.39
CA ASP A 98 -12.52 7.55 18.00
C ASP A 98 -11.96 7.36 16.58
N ARG A 99 -11.54 8.44 15.94
CA ARG A 99 -11.00 8.38 14.59
C ARG A 99 -9.58 7.84 14.56
N VAL A 100 -9.26 7.20 13.43
CA VAL A 100 -7.90 6.75 13.14
C VAL A 100 -6.92 7.92 13.28
N LYS A 101 -6.01 7.78 14.23
CA LYS A 101 -4.96 8.75 14.53
C LYS A 101 -3.64 8.30 13.93
N ARG A 102 -2.83 9.26 13.52
CA ARG A 102 -1.43 9.05 13.12
C ARG A 102 -0.57 10.12 13.78
N VAL A 103 0.66 9.75 14.13
CA VAL A 103 1.67 10.71 14.56
C VAL A 103 2.66 10.90 13.41
N TYR A 104 2.87 12.14 13.00
CA TYR A 104 3.84 12.51 11.96
C TYR A 104 4.51 13.83 12.33
N ASN A 105 5.84 13.86 12.33
CA ASN A 105 6.67 15.01 12.76
C ASN A 105 6.30 15.54 14.16
N GLY A 106 6.00 14.64 15.11
CA GLY A 106 5.62 15.01 16.48
C GLY A 106 4.19 15.50 16.65
N GLU A 107 3.46 15.70 15.57
CA GLU A 107 2.08 16.18 15.57
C GLU A 107 1.08 15.03 15.43
N THR A 108 -0.09 15.19 16.06
CA THR A 108 -1.21 14.24 15.92
C THR A 108 -2.10 14.65 14.76
N TRP A 109 -2.35 13.71 13.86
CA TRP A 109 -3.19 13.86 12.69
C TRP A 109 -4.42 12.95 12.78
N LEU A 110 -5.58 13.46 12.42
CA LEU A 110 -6.87 12.75 12.46
C LEU A 110 -7.38 12.51 11.06
N LEU A 111 -7.82 11.27 10.80
CA LEU A 111 -8.42 10.91 9.53
C LEU A 111 -9.68 11.74 9.28
N ARG A 112 -9.81 12.31 8.10
CA ARG A 112 -10.99 13.05 7.66
C ARG A 112 -12.15 12.09 7.37
N ASN A 113 -13.39 12.56 7.55
CA ASN A 113 -14.58 11.79 7.19
C ASN A 113 -14.57 11.45 5.70
N GLY A 114 -14.96 10.21 5.37
CA GLY A 114 -15.09 9.75 3.99
C GLY A 114 -13.79 9.28 3.34
N PHE A 115 -12.65 9.36 4.04
CA PHE A 115 -11.37 8.86 3.53
C PHE A 115 -10.97 7.53 4.16
N ALA A 116 -10.37 6.66 3.36
CA ALA A 116 -9.68 5.48 3.85
C ALA A 116 -8.35 5.86 4.52
N PRO A 117 -7.89 5.13 5.57
CA PRO A 117 -6.58 5.36 6.16
C PRO A 117 -5.45 5.17 5.15
N CYS A 118 -4.33 5.83 5.39
CA CYS A 118 -3.08 5.53 4.70
C CYS A 118 -1.90 5.60 5.68
N SER A 119 -0.76 5.05 5.26
CA SER A 119 0.48 5.13 6.02
C SER A 119 0.96 6.58 6.14
N THR A 120 1.64 6.89 7.26
CA THR A 120 2.40 8.14 7.36
C THR A 120 3.48 8.20 6.30
N PRO A 121 3.92 9.39 5.87
CA PRO A 121 5.07 9.52 4.97
C PRO A 121 6.27 8.71 5.46
N GLN A 122 7.03 8.15 4.53
CA GLN A 122 8.22 7.31 4.78
C GLN A 122 7.95 5.94 5.45
N LYS A 123 6.69 5.50 5.59
CA LYS A 123 6.35 4.19 6.19
C LYS A 123 5.54 3.27 5.28
N SER A 124 5.25 3.69 4.06
CA SER A 124 4.48 2.89 3.11
C SER A 124 5.38 1.90 2.36
N ASN A 125 4.95 0.64 2.19
CA ASN A 125 5.67 -0.34 1.37
C ASN A 125 5.72 0.07 -0.11
N HIS A 126 4.77 0.89 -0.57
CA HIS A 126 4.82 1.52 -1.89
C HIS A 126 6.03 2.44 -2.08
N GLY A 127 6.52 3.07 -1.01
CA GLY A 127 7.71 3.92 -1.08
C GLY A 127 9.03 3.17 -1.34
N TYR A 128 9.03 1.85 -1.19
CA TYR A 128 10.15 0.99 -1.61
C TYR A 128 9.93 0.35 -2.98
N GLY A 129 8.81 0.64 -3.65
CA GLY A 129 8.45 -0.01 -4.91
C GLY A 129 8.22 -1.52 -4.77
N LEU A 130 8.00 -2.00 -3.55
CA LEU A 130 7.81 -3.42 -3.24
C LEU A 130 6.33 -3.79 -3.07
N ALA A 131 5.41 -2.84 -3.18
CA ALA A 131 3.98 -3.09 -3.08
C ALA A 131 3.23 -2.57 -4.30
N ILE A 132 2.15 -3.27 -4.62
CA ILE A 132 1.19 -2.90 -5.66
C ILE A 132 -0.22 -3.16 -5.15
N ASP A 133 -1.12 -2.22 -5.41
CA ASP A 133 -2.54 -2.38 -5.17
C ASP A 133 -3.22 -2.81 -6.46
N LEU A 134 -3.98 -3.90 -6.40
CA LEU A 134 -4.70 -4.46 -7.54
C LEU A 134 -6.22 -4.39 -7.32
N ASP A 135 -6.97 -4.10 -8.39
CA ASP A 135 -8.42 -4.18 -8.34
C ASP A 135 -8.86 -5.65 -8.16
N VAL A 136 -9.37 -5.95 -6.98
CA VAL A 136 -9.86 -7.28 -6.57
C VAL A 136 -11.38 -7.33 -6.41
N THR A 137 -12.10 -6.37 -7.01
CA THR A 137 -13.58 -6.37 -7.03
C THR A 137 -14.14 -7.59 -7.72
N ASN A 138 -13.40 -8.13 -8.72
CA ASN A 138 -13.69 -9.43 -9.29
C ASN A 138 -13.13 -10.55 -8.38
N LYS A 139 -14.04 -11.34 -7.81
CA LYS A 139 -13.69 -12.45 -6.91
C LYS A 139 -12.70 -13.46 -7.53
N LYS A 140 -12.82 -13.75 -8.83
CA LYS A 140 -11.90 -14.65 -9.53
C LYS A 140 -10.46 -14.13 -9.50
N THR A 141 -10.27 -12.82 -9.62
CA THR A 141 -8.94 -12.19 -9.52
C THR A 141 -8.34 -12.40 -8.13
N LEU A 142 -9.12 -12.17 -7.06
CA LEU A 142 -8.65 -12.38 -5.70
C LEU A 142 -8.36 -13.87 -5.43
N GLU A 143 -9.22 -14.78 -5.87
CA GLU A 143 -9.03 -16.22 -5.71
C GLU A 143 -7.75 -16.69 -6.42
N TRP A 144 -7.52 -16.23 -7.65
CA TRP A 144 -6.30 -16.53 -8.40
C TRP A 144 -5.06 -16.02 -7.68
N LEU A 145 -5.08 -14.75 -7.24
CA LEU A 145 -3.97 -14.14 -6.49
C LEU A 145 -3.67 -14.91 -5.19
N CYS A 146 -4.69 -15.28 -4.43
CA CYS A 146 -4.50 -16.05 -3.19
C CYS A 146 -3.87 -17.42 -3.43
N ALA A 147 -4.16 -18.04 -4.57
CA ALA A 147 -3.63 -19.36 -4.91
C ALA A 147 -2.21 -19.29 -5.50
N ASN A 148 -1.90 -18.28 -6.31
CA ASN A 148 -0.72 -18.29 -7.19
C ASN A 148 0.30 -17.19 -6.88
N ALA A 149 -0.07 -16.05 -6.30
CA ALA A 149 0.86 -14.96 -6.07
C ALA A 149 2.09 -15.33 -5.20
N PRO A 150 2.00 -16.25 -4.22
CA PRO A 150 3.16 -16.73 -3.46
C PRO A 150 4.27 -17.34 -4.33
N ASP A 151 3.95 -17.99 -5.45
CA ASP A 151 4.94 -18.60 -6.36
C ASP A 151 5.81 -17.53 -7.03
N PHE A 152 5.34 -16.30 -7.07
CA PHE A 152 6.06 -15.13 -7.59
C PHE A 152 6.61 -14.22 -6.48
N GLY A 153 6.49 -14.65 -5.21
CA GLY A 153 6.98 -13.89 -4.05
C GLY A 153 6.05 -12.78 -3.59
N PHE A 154 4.78 -12.75 -4.01
CA PHE A 154 3.81 -11.75 -3.57
C PHE A 154 2.87 -12.29 -2.49
N TYR A 155 2.71 -11.50 -1.43
CA TYR A 155 1.92 -11.83 -0.25
C TYR A 155 1.12 -10.62 0.23
N LEU A 156 0.04 -10.88 0.96
CA LEU A 156 -0.68 -9.85 1.70
C LEU A 156 0.11 -9.44 2.97
N GLN A 157 -0.18 -8.27 3.50
CA GLN A 157 0.42 -7.80 4.76
C GLN A 157 -0.29 -8.32 6.02
N SER A 158 -1.46 -8.97 5.87
CA SER A 158 -2.19 -9.69 6.93
C SER A 158 -3.01 -10.82 6.32
N ASP A 159 -3.19 -11.91 7.03
CA ASP A 159 -4.07 -13.04 6.67
C ASP A 159 -5.41 -13.01 7.42
N ASP A 160 -5.59 -12.07 8.33
CA ASP A 160 -6.80 -11.90 9.13
C ASP A 160 -7.72 -10.80 8.57
N PRO A 161 -8.85 -11.16 7.93
CA PRO A 161 -9.80 -10.18 7.39
C PRO A 161 -10.43 -9.24 8.43
N SER A 162 -10.36 -9.59 9.71
CA SER A 162 -10.84 -8.72 10.81
C SER A 162 -9.79 -7.70 11.25
N SER A 163 -8.55 -7.88 10.85
CA SER A 163 -7.44 -6.97 11.13
C SER A 163 -7.62 -5.64 10.41
N ARG A 164 -7.25 -4.55 11.08
CA ARG A 164 -7.18 -3.21 10.45
C ARG A 164 -6.07 -3.10 9.38
N GLU A 165 -5.16 -4.06 9.35
CA GLU A 165 -4.05 -4.14 8.41
C GLU A 165 -4.40 -4.99 7.18
N PHE A 166 -5.57 -5.66 7.20
CA PHE A 166 -6.01 -6.47 6.07
C PHE A 166 -6.50 -5.59 4.93
N GLU A 167 -5.81 -5.69 3.81
CA GLU A 167 -6.13 -5.02 2.56
C GLU A 167 -6.02 -6.04 1.43
N ALA A 168 -7.14 -6.63 1.01
CA ALA A 168 -7.18 -7.69 -0.01
C ALA A 168 -6.57 -7.27 -1.37
N TRP A 169 -6.48 -5.97 -1.61
CA TRP A 169 -5.89 -5.37 -2.81
C TRP A 169 -4.38 -5.15 -2.71
N HIS A 170 -3.79 -5.13 -1.48
CA HIS A 170 -2.40 -4.75 -1.23
C HIS A 170 -1.46 -5.96 -1.26
N TRP A 171 -0.72 -6.11 -2.34
CA TRP A 171 0.21 -7.21 -2.55
C TRP A 171 1.66 -6.73 -2.48
N GLN A 172 2.44 -7.34 -1.60
CA GLN A 172 3.83 -6.94 -1.36
C GLN A 172 4.81 -8.04 -1.77
N TYR A 173 5.90 -7.65 -2.45
CA TYR A 173 6.96 -8.55 -2.85
C TYR A 173 7.90 -8.83 -1.68
N CYS A 174 7.94 -10.09 -1.24
CA CYS A 174 8.80 -10.57 -0.17
C CYS A 174 9.96 -11.36 -0.77
N HIS A 175 11.10 -10.69 -0.99
CA HIS A 175 12.30 -11.28 -1.58
C HIS A 175 12.76 -12.51 -0.80
N GLY A 176 13.21 -13.58 -1.51
CA GLY A 176 13.72 -14.81 -0.90
C GLY A 176 12.65 -15.69 -0.26
N ALA A 177 11.42 -15.63 -0.75
CA ALA A 177 10.34 -16.56 -0.39
C ALA A 177 10.55 -17.92 -1.06
#